data_d41ca25ce38b9c389f0afd39c01d6949
#
_entry.id   d41ca25ce38b9c389f0afd39c01d6949
#
_cell.length_a   1.000
_cell.length_b   1.000
_cell.length_c   1.000
_cell.angle_alpha   90.00
_cell.angle_beta   90.00
_cell.angle_gamma   90.00
#
_symmetry.space_group_name_H-M   'P 1'
#
loop_
_entity.id
_entity.type
_entity.pdbx_description
1 polymer ?
#
loop_
_entity_poly.entity_id
_entity_poly.type
_entity_poly.pdbx_seq_one_letter_code
_entity_poly.pdbx_strand_id
1 'polypeptide(L)'
;IGFCTGSVSIEARLQFPHLAVISFEIRPEGKELMDTNSRRFGAPGITAVTGDFLYTDLTPFARPDAVFIGGHGGHLEEMIEKVKQVLHPEGCIVFNSVSAESKEAFCRGIERNGMVLHPSTHIALNEYNPIEIMKATLS
;
A
#
# COMPACT_ATOMS: atom_id res chain seq x y z
N ILE A 1 -1.30 2.86 0.15
CA ILE A 1 -1.76 3.63 -1.02
C ILE A 1 -3.01 2.97 -1.57
N GLY A 2 -4.04 3.77 -1.91
CA GLY A 2 -5.31 3.23 -2.38
C GLY A 2 -6.08 2.50 -1.29
N PHE A 3 -6.34 3.16 -0.17
CA PHE A 3 -6.87 2.48 1.02
C PHE A 3 -8.35 2.09 0.92
N CYS A 4 -9.11 2.62 -0.02
CA CYS A 4 -10.53 2.31 -0.26
C CYS A 4 -11.38 2.52 1.00
N THR A 5 -11.82 1.44 1.66
CA THR A 5 -12.58 1.48 2.91
C THR A 5 -11.72 1.59 4.17
N GLY A 6 -10.40 1.46 4.02
CA GLY A 6 -9.44 1.51 5.10
C GLY A 6 -9.14 0.18 5.79
N SER A 7 -9.63 -0.93 5.28
CA SER A 7 -9.52 -2.23 5.95
C SER A 7 -8.07 -2.64 6.28
N VAL A 8 -7.13 -2.50 5.34
CA VAL A 8 -5.72 -2.82 5.58
C VAL A 8 -5.09 -1.88 6.60
N SER A 9 -5.35 -0.58 6.48
CA SER A 9 -4.84 0.44 7.41
C SER A 9 -5.34 0.22 8.84
N ILE A 10 -6.63 -0.09 8.98
CA ILE A 10 -7.28 -0.36 10.28
C ILE A 10 -6.68 -1.62 10.88
N GLU A 11 -6.55 -2.71 10.13
CA GLU A 11 -5.97 -3.96 10.62
C GLU A 11 -4.51 -3.77 11.03
N ALA A 12 -3.72 -3.05 10.25
CA ALA A 12 -2.34 -2.72 10.58
C ALA A 12 -2.27 -1.94 11.91
N ARG A 13 -3.15 -0.97 12.11
CA ARG A 13 -3.22 -0.18 13.34
C ARG A 13 -3.63 -1.01 14.55
N LEU A 14 -4.56 -1.95 14.38
CA LEU A 14 -5.02 -2.85 15.46
C LEU A 14 -3.94 -3.85 15.85
N GLN A 15 -3.25 -4.43 14.87
CA GLN A 15 -2.18 -5.41 15.11
C GLN A 15 -0.90 -4.78 15.67
N PHE A 16 -0.59 -3.56 15.25
CA PHE A 16 0.65 -2.86 15.59
C PHE A 16 0.36 -1.43 16.05
N PRO A 17 -0.23 -1.24 17.25
CA PRO A 17 -0.71 0.08 17.70
C PRO A 17 0.40 1.13 17.89
N HIS A 18 1.66 0.72 17.92
CA HIS A 18 2.81 1.63 17.99
C HIS A 18 3.24 2.21 16.65
N LEU A 19 2.72 1.68 15.54
CA LEU A 19 3.06 2.19 14.20
C LEU A 19 2.29 3.47 13.88
N ALA A 20 2.96 4.42 13.25
CA ALA A 20 2.29 5.53 12.57
C ALA A 20 1.77 5.03 11.22
N VAL A 21 0.49 5.24 10.95
CA VAL A 21 -0.15 4.82 9.69
C VAL A 21 -0.63 6.04 8.94
N ILE A 22 -0.15 6.20 7.71
CA ILE A 22 -0.55 7.26 6.79
C ILE A 22 -1.14 6.59 5.55
N SER A 23 -2.34 6.97 5.19
CA SER A 23 -3.12 6.31 4.14
C SER A 23 -3.55 7.31 3.07
N PHE A 24 -3.37 6.96 1.80
CA PHE A 24 -3.67 7.81 0.66
C PHE A 24 -4.80 7.19 -0.18
N GLU A 25 -5.79 7.99 -0.54
CA GLU A 25 -6.89 7.60 -1.43
C GLU A 25 -7.22 8.75 -2.38
N ILE A 26 -7.28 8.44 -3.67
CA ILE A 26 -7.60 9.43 -4.70
C ILE A 26 -9.07 9.85 -4.66
N ARG A 27 -9.97 8.97 -4.23
CA ARG A 27 -11.40 9.25 -4.19
C ARG A 27 -11.75 10.19 -3.02
N PRO A 28 -12.56 11.23 -3.28
CA PRO A 28 -12.90 12.22 -2.25
C PRO A 28 -13.59 11.62 -1.02
N GLU A 29 -14.42 10.59 -1.20
CA GLU A 29 -15.14 9.91 -0.13
C GLU A 29 -14.28 9.05 0.79
N GLY A 30 -13.04 8.80 0.42
CA GLY A 30 -12.13 7.91 1.16
C GLY A 30 -11.90 8.34 2.59
N LYS A 31 -11.70 9.63 2.83
CA LYS A 31 -11.47 10.15 4.18
C LYS A 31 -12.65 9.92 5.12
N GLU A 32 -13.88 10.17 4.66
CA GLU A 32 -15.10 9.92 5.44
C GLU A 32 -15.26 8.42 5.73
N LEU A 33 -15.02 7.57 4.74
CA LEU A 33 -15.04 6.11 4.91
C LEU A 33 -14.01 5.65 5.94
N MET A 34 -12.79 6.16 5.88
CA MET A 34 -11.75 5.84 6.85
C MET A 34 -12.15 6.28 8.25
N ASP A 35 -12.64 7.50 8.41
CA ASP A 35 -13.07 8.05 9.70
C ASP A 35 -14.20 7.20 10.31
N THR A 36 -15.19 6.84 9.52
CA THR A 36 -16.31 6.00 9.94
C THR A 36 -15.84 4.62 10.37
N ASN A 37 -15.05 3.96 9.54
CA ASN A 37 -14.61 2.60 9.79
C ASN A 37 -13.58 2.51 10.91
N SER A 38 -12.65 3.47 11.02
CA SER A 38 -11.68 3.50 12.11
C SER A 38 -12.34 3.69 13.48
N ARG A 39 -13.39 4.50 13.56
CA ARG A 39 -14.21 4.63 14.79
C ARG A 39 -14.95 3.34 15.10
N ARG A 40 -15.59 2.74 14.08
CA ARG A 40 -16.33 1.48 14.23
C ARG A 40 -15.48 0.35 14.81
N PHE A 41 -14.23 0.23 14.38
CA PHE A 41 -13.31 -0.82 14.80
C PHE A 41 -12.32 -0.40 15.89
N GLY A 42 -12.43 0.81 16.42
CA GLY A 42 -11.58 1.27 17.51
C GLY A 42 -10.11 1.42 17.13
N ALA A 43 -9.82 1.90 15.92
CA ALA A 43 -8.47 2.09 15.39
C ALA A 43 -8.14 3.59 15.20
N PRO A 44 -7.91 4.36 16.28
CA PRO A 44 -7.59 5.78 16.16
C PRO A 44 -6.16 6.00 15.65
N GLY A 45 -5.88 7.24 15.20
CA GLY A 45 -4.52 7.66 14.87
C GLY A 45 -4.08 7.36 13.44
N ILE A 46 -4.99 6.98 12.54
CA ILE A 46 -4.69 6.86 11.11
C ILE A 46 -4.82 8.23 10.46
N THR A 47 -3.76 8.67 9.78
CA THR A 47 -3.78 9.89 8.97
C THR A 47 -4.27 9.55 7.57
N ALA A 48 -5.43 10.05 7.17
CA ALA A 48 -5.99 9.86 5.84
C ALA A 48 -5.72 11.10 4.96
N VAL A 49 -5.09 10.89 3.83
CA VAL A 49 -4.76 11.94 2.86
C VAL A 49 -5.56 11.70 1.58
N THR A 50 -6.36 12.67 1.18
CA THR A 50 -7.13 12.61 -0.07
C THR A 50 -6.33 13.25 -1.20
N GLY A 51 -6.28 12.58 -2.34
CA GLY A 51 -5.63 13.06 -3.55
C GLY A 51 -4.88 11.95 -4.27
N ASP A 52 -4.38 12.28 -5.46
CA ASP A 52 -3.56 11.36 -6.24
C ASP A 52 -2.17 11.25 -5.58
N PHE A 53 -1.82 10.04 -5.17
CA PHE A 53 -0.53 9.76 -4.54
C PHE A 53 0.65 10.23 -5.40
N LEU A 54 0.57 10.10 -6.72
CA LEU A 54 1.65 10.50 -7.63
C LEU A 54 1.96 11.99 -7.59
N TYR A 55 0.96 12.82 -7.27
CA TYR A 55 1.09 14.28 -7.20
C TYR A 55 1.10 14.82 -5.78
N THR A 56 1.07 13.94 -4.77
CA THR A 56 1.10 14.35 -3.37
C THR A 56 2.55 14.62 -2.95
N ASP A 57 2.76 15.74 -2.25
CA ASP A 57 4.04 16.04 -1.62
C ASP A 57 4.24 15.15 -0.38
N LEU A 58 5.31 14.37 -0.38
CA LEU A 58 5.63 13.45 0.72
C LEU A 58 6.63 14.02 1.72
N THR A 59 7.16 15.22 1.48
CA THR A 59 8.17 15.84 2.37
C THR A 59 7.69 16.09 3.80
N PRO A 60 6.37 16.34 4.07
CA PRO A 60 5.88 16.47 5.45
C PRO A 60 5.91 15.18 6.27
N PHE A 61 6.05 14.03 5.62
CA PHE A 61 5.97 12.72 6.27
C PHE A 61 7.34 12.11 6.50
N ALA A 62 7.48 11.34 7.59
CA ALA A 62 8.68 10.54 7.82
C ALA A 62 8.83 9.46 6.75
N ARG A 63 10.07 9.01 6.54
CA ARG A 63 10.35 7.91 5.59
C ARG A 63 9.63 6.65 6.05
N PRO A 64 8.85 6.00 5.17
CA PRO A 64 8.14 4.78 5.55
C PRO A 64 9.08 3.59 5.69
N ASP A 65 8.80 2.74 6.69
CA ASP A 65 9.44 1.43 6.86
C ASP A 65 8.74 0.36 6.02
N ALA A 66 7.46 0.53 5.76
CA ALA A 66 6.68 -0.37 4.91
C ALA A 66 5.62 0.40 4.14
N VAL A 67 5.42 0.05 2.89
CA VAL A 67 4.38 0.62 2.05
C VAL A 67 3.53 -0.50 1.47
N PHE A 68 2.23 -0.43 1.72
CA PHE A 68 1.25 -1.31 1.09
C PHE A 68 0.58 -0.57 -0.08
N ILE A 69 0.57 -1.17 -1.25
CA ILE A 69 -0.14 -0.65 -2.42
C ILE A 69 -1.39 -1.49 -2.65
N GLY A 70 -2.54 -0.88 -2.50
CA GLY A 70 -3.85 -1.50 -2.78
C GLY A 70 -4.34 -1.09 -4.17
N GLY A 71 -5.11 0.00 -4.25
CA GLY A 71 -5.55 0.55 -5.53
C GLY A 71 -4.46 1.38 -6.21
N HIS A 72 -4.21 1.13 -7.49
CA HIS A 72 -3.15 1.81 -8.24
C HIS A 72 -3.61 2.49 -9.54
N GLY A 73 -4.86 2.22 -9.99
CA GLY A 73 -5.43 2.87 -11.17
C GLY A 73 -4.63 2.71 -12.46
N GLY A 74 -3.86 1.63 -12.61
CA GLY A 74 -2.98 1.41 -13.77
C GLY A 74 -1.62 2.12 -13.68
N HIS A 75 -1.29 2.77 -12.54
CA HIS A 75 -0.05 3.53 -12.33
C HIS A 75 0.90 2.86 -11.34
N LEU A 76 0.89 1.53 -11.28
CA LEU A 76 1.67 0.78 -10.30
C LEU A 76 3.18 1.01 -10.42
N GLU A 77 3.71 1.03 -11.63
CA GLU A 77 5.14 1.22 -11.86
C GLU A 77 5.62 2.59 -11.40
N GLU A 78 4.85 3.65 -11.70
CA GLU A 78 5.15 5.02 -11.26
C GLU A 78 5.05 5.17 -9.74
N MET A 79 4.09 4.47 -9.12
CA MET A 79 3.97 4.46 -7.66
C MET A 79 5.19 3.79 -7.00
N ILE A 80 5.68 2.68 -7.56
CA ILE A 80 6.89 2.01 -7.07
C ILE A 80 8.11 2.94 -7.18
N GLU A 81 8.27 3.62 -8.31
CA GLU A 81 9.36 4.57 -8.51
C GLU A 81 9.33 5.68 -7.45
N LYS A 82 8.16 6.26 -7.20
CA LYS A 82 7.99 7.31 -6.18
C LYS A 82 8.26 6.79 -4.77
N VAL A 83 7.73 5.62 -4.44
CA VAL A 83 7.95 4.99 -3.12
C VAL A 83 9.43 4.70 -2.89
N LYS A 84 10.14 4.19 -3.89
CA LYS A 84 11.58 3.92 -3.78
C LYS A 84 12.38 5.14 -3.31
N GLN A 85 12.01 6.33 -3.77
CA GLN A 85 12.72 7.57 -3.42
C GLN A 85 12.61 7.94 -1.93
N VAL A 86 11.54 7.50 -1.28
CA VAL A 86 11.25 7.86 0.12
C VAL A 86 11.35 6.67 1.09
N LEU A 87 11.41 5.46 0.59
CA LEU A 87 11.44 4.25 1.42
C LEU A 87 12.70 4.23 2.30
N HIS A 88 12.52 3.83 3.57
CA HIS A 88 13.66 3.58 4.45
C HIS A 88 14.59 2.52 3.85
N PRO A 89 15.93 2.60 4.02
CA PRO A 89 16.87 1.64 3.44
C PRO A 89 16.56 0.16 3.72
N GLU A 90 16.00 -0.15 4.88
CA GLU A 90 15.59 -1.50 5.27
C GLU A 90 14.09 -1.75 5.05
N GLY A 91 13.42 -0.82 4.37
CA GLY A 91 11.98 -0.85 4.16
C GLY A 91 11.54 -1.83 3.07
N CYS A 92 10.23 -2.05 3.00
CA CYS A 92 9.64 -2.93 2.00
C CYS A 92 8.38 -2.36 1.36
N ILE A 93 8.09 -2.83 0.16
CA ILE A 93 6.82 -2.63 -0.52
C ILE A 93 6.07 -3.96 -0.52
N VAL A 94 4.79 -3.93 -0.17
CA VAL A 94 3.89 -5.08 -0.22
C VAL A 94 2.74 -4.77 -1.17
N PHE A 95 2.41 -5.72 -2.02
CA PHE A 95 1.36 -5.61 -3.02
C PHE A 95 0.57 -6.91 -3.09
N ASN A 96 -0.76 -6.80 -3.09
CA ASN A 96 -1.66 -7.94 -3.29
C ASN A 96 -2.10 -7.99 -4.75
N SER A 97 -1.54 -8.92 -5.52
CA SER A 97 -1.93 -9.12 -6.90
C SER A 97 -3.15 -10.05 -6.98
N VAL A 98 -4.15 -9.62 -7.74
CA VAL A 98 -5.37 -10.40 -8.03
C VAL A 98 -5.50 -10.75 -9.52
N SER A 99 -4.52 -10.38 -10.34
CA SER A 99 -4.49 -10.65 -11.78
C SER A 99 -3.07 -10.83 -12.30
N ALA A 100 -2.92 -11.57 -13.40
CA ALA A 100 -1.63 -11.73 -14.08
C ALA A 100 -1.07 -10.37 -14.54
N GLU A 101 -1.94 -9.49 -15.03
CA GLU A 101 -1.55 -8.15 -15.49
C GLU A 101 -0.94 -7.31 -14.36
N SER A 102 -1.58 -7.26 -13.18
CA SER A 102 -1.06 -6.52 -12.05
C SER A 102 0.22 -7.12 -11.49
N LYS A 103 0.33 -8.45 -11.49
CA LYS A 103 1.57 -9.14 -11.12
C LYS A 103 2.73 -8.76 -12.02
N GLU A 104 2.53 -8.79 -13.33
CA GLU A 104 3.54 -8.40 -14.31
C GLU A 104 3.95 -6.93 -14.16
N ALA A 105 2.97 -6.04 -13.94
CA ALA A 105 3.26 -4.62 -13.71
C ALA A 105 4.10 -4.41 -12.44
N PHE A 106 3.81 -5.12 -11.37
CA PHE A 106 4.61 -5.07 -10.16
C PHE A 106 6.03 -5.56 -10.40
N CYS A 107 6.20 -6.72 -11.04
CA CYS A 107 7.52 -7.26 -11.37
C CYS A 107 8.34 -6.30 -12.22
N ARG A 108 7.74 -5.70 -13.26
CA ARG A 108 8.43 -4.70 -14.10
C ARG A 108 8.86 -3.47 -13.28
N GLY A 109 7.97 -2.97 -12.42
CA GLY A 109 8.29 -1.82 -11.57
C GLY A 109 9.46 -2.11 -10.63
N ILE A 110 9.49 -3.29 -10.02
CA ILE A 110 10.58 -3.73 -9.14
C ILE A 110 11.90 -3.86 -9.92
N GLU A 111 11.86 -4.53 -11.06
CA GLU A 111 13.04 -4.71 -11.91
C GLU A 111 13.63 -3.39 -12.41
N ARG A 112 12.78 -2.50 -12.95
CA ARG A 112 13.20 -1.18 -13.44
C ARG A 112 13.84 -0.31 -12.37
N ASN A 113 13.41 -0.49 -11.13
CA ASN A 113 13.94 0.26 -10.00
C ASN A 113 15.12 -0.44 -9.31
N GLY A 114 15.60 -1.58 -9.83
CA GLY A 114 16.71 -2.31 -9.24
C GLY A 114 16.44 -2.81 -7.83
N MET A 115 15.19 -3.09 -7.52
CA MET A 115 14.76 -3.62 -6.23
C MET A 115 14.79 -5.15 -6.24
N VAL A 116 14.73 -5.76 -5.06
CA VAL A 116 14.74 -7.21 -4.88
C VAL A 116 13.33 -7.72 -4.64
N LEU A 117 12.86 -8.60 -5.53
CA LEU A 117 11.59 -9.29 -5.37
C LEU A 117 11.81 -10.55 -4.51
N HIS A 118 11.02 -10.69 -3.46
CA HIS A 118 11.04 -11.86 -2.59
C HIS A 118 10.02 -12.92 -3.03
N PRO A 119 10.15 -14.18 -2.56
CA PRO A 119 9.14 -15.20 -2.81
C PRO A 119 7.75 -14.77 -2.35
N SER A 120 6.74 -15.00 -3.19
CA SER A 120 5.35 -14.61 -2.92
C SER A 120 4.64 -15.62 -2.01
N THR A 121 3.59 -15.13 -1.34
CA THR A 121 2.62 -15.98 -0.62
C THR A 121 1.33 -16.03 -1.42
N HIS A 122 0.81 -17.22 -1.66
CA HIS A 122 -0.45 -17.43 -2.37
C HIS A 122 -1.56 -17.74 -1.38
N ILE A 123 -2.68 -17.03 -1.50
CA ILE A 123 -3.89 -17.25 -0.71
C ILE A 123 -5.05 -17.53 -1.66
N ALA A 124 -5.72 -18.66 -1.46
CA ALA A 124 -6.94 -19.01 -2.16
C ALA A 124 -8.04 -19.29 -1.13
N LEU A 125 -9.15 -18.57 -1.20
CA LEU A 125 -10.30 -18.70 -0.32
C LEU A 125 -11.51 -19.19 -1.12
N ASN A 126 -11.73 -20.51 -1.14
CA ASN A 126 -12.91 -21.15 -1.77
C ASN A 126 -13.17 -20.66 -3.21
N GLU A 127 -14.30 -19.98 -3.42
CA GLU A 127 -14.77 -19.51 -4.72
C GLU A 127 -14.15 -18.16 -5.14
N TYR A 128 -13.37 -17.52 -4.27
CA TYR A 128 -12.73 -16.25 -4.56
C TYR A 128 -11.45 -16.42 -5.37
N ASN A 129 -11.15 -15.43 -6.18
CA ASN A 129 -9.90 -15.40 -6.94
C ASN A 129 -8.69 -15.49 -6.00
N PRO A 130 -7.67 -16.27 -6.37
CA PRO A 130 -6.46 -16.34 -5.58
C PRO A 130 -5.78 -14.97 -5.52
N ILE A 131 -5.20 -14.67 -4.36
CA ILE A 131 -4.41 -13.45 -4.12
C ILE A 131 -2.95 -13.88 -3.98
N GLU A 132 -2.08 -13.21 -4.70
CA GLU A 132 -0.64 -13.36 -4.53
C GLU A 132 -0.09 -12.14 -3.78
N ILE A 133 0.41 -12.38 -2.58
CA ILE A 133 1.04 -11.35 -1.75
C ILE A 133 2.51 -11.26 -2.16
N MET A 134 2.88 -10.13 -2.72
CA MET A 134 4.22 -9.87 -3.25
C MET A 134 4.95 -8.88 -2.37
N LYS A 135 6.24 -9.12 -2.13
CA LYS A 135 7.09 -8.25 -1.32
C LYS A 135 8.38 -7.93 -2.06
N ALA A 136 8.76 -6.67 -2.00
CA ALA A 136 10.04 -6.21 -2.53
C ALA A 136 10.77 -5.31 -1.53
N THR A 137 12.09 -5.31 -1.61
CA THR A 137 12.97 -4.46 -0.78
C THR A 137 13.98 -3.74 -1.65
N LEU A 138 14.62 -2.72 -1.09
CA LEU A 138 15.82 -2.14 -1.71
C LEU A 138 16.94 -3.19 -1.72
N SER A 139 17.78 -3.09 -2.72
CA SER A 139 18.93 -3.98 -2.84
C SER A 139 20.06 -3.60 -1.89
#